data_2b901301416fdd2baad4d179b6695f1a
#
_entry.id   2b901301416fdd2baad4d179b6695f1a
#
_cell.length_a   1.000
_cell.length_b   1.000
_cell.length_c   1.000
_cell.angle_alpha   90.00
_cell.angle_beta   90.00
_cell.angle_gamma   90.00
#
_symmetry.space_group_name_H-M   'P 1'
#
loop_
_entity.id
_entity.type
_entity.pdbx_description
1 polymer ?
#
loop_
_entity_poly.entity_id
_entity_poly.type
_entity_poly.pdbx_seq_one_letter_code
_entity_poly.pdbx_strand_id
1 'polypeptide(L)'
;MTRGTRTYTLKIYDKPLIDFDVKYDAFGGLDVHIKDIDHQNAHLLPLNIIAQQNEKGISSWLEGRTIPKNRAFVEEILRAAGLEGNDIIGILDISKGLSINDSYWIDNGKENVSFDDINLYDNEFDEVLGLVAYTGYTPSQKHKAGLSTEWTLGGQFPKAIRRIDDELYLFKAGLSGARNLGKEPYSEYFAAQVAERMGLEHVPYDLQMWKGKLASVCKIMNDKAVSLVPFFVAGGDARFPAALSILNAVDAEMVDKYRSMIVFDALICNRDRHGGNFSVLRDNETGRVLGMAPLYDHNLSLFAQDDETDYDHLLERSNLHYLPATANIPFNDMAGIVMGSQQHKQLRKMIGFQFENHPTLPVAQDRLDAFNRYIEQKTRELLEIPVIDEPELEKAMELKLQTVRSETKVPLLIDSIKPLAKGSQVPHRHENSLAAKESEARQACKAIEKAAEIPNKNVDTLER
;
A
#
# COMPACT_ATOMS: atom_id res chain seq x y z
N MET A 1 0.34 7.69 33.85
CA MET A 1 -0.99 7.50 34.49
C MET A 1 -1.60 6.23 33.95
N THR A 2 -1.93 5.25 34.79
CA THR A 2 -2.66 4.05 34.34
C THR A 2 -4.07 4.50 33.98
N ARG A 3 -4.33 4.68 32.67
CA ARG A 3 -5.69 4.88 32.19
C ARG A 3 -6.47 3.60 32.51
N GLY A 4 -7.65 3.71 33.11
CA GLY A 4 -8.52 2.57 33.39
C GLY A 4 -8.90 1.83 32.10
N THR A 5 -9.44 0.63 32.25
CA THR A 5 -9.99 -0.17 31.15
C THR A 5 -11.01 0.64 30.33
N ARG A 6 -10.94 0.55 29.02
CA ARG A 6 -11.93 1.08 28.08
C ARG A 6 -12.69 -0.07 27.44
N THR A 7 -13.98 0.10 27.26
CA THR A 7 -14.83 -0.82 26.51
C THR A 7 -15.20 -0.19 25.18
N TYR A 8 -15.07 -0.96 24.10
CA TYR A 8 -15.45 -0.54 22.76
C TYR A 8 -16.19 -1.65 22.04
N THR A 9 -17.04 -1.24 21.11
CA THR A 9 -17.61 -2.12 20.07
C THR A 9 -16.96 -1.77 18.73
N LEU A 10 -16.29 -2.72 18.08
CA LEU A 10 -15.86 -2.57 16.68
C LEU A 10 -17.10 -2.70 15.80
N LYS A 11 -17.30 -1.72 14.92
CA LYS A 11 -18.39 -1.67 13.95
C LYS A 11 -17.88 -1.52 12.53
N ILE A 12 -18.68 -2.00 11.57
CA ILE A 12 -18.63 -1.59 10.16
C ILE A 12 -19.95 -0.91 9.83
N TYR A 13 -19.94 0.33 9.37
CA TYR A 13 -21.12 1.19 9.41
C TYR A 13 -21.71 1.17 10.85
N ASP A 14 -23.02 0.93 11.00
CA ASP A 14 -23.66 0.80 12.30
C ASP A 14 -23.80 -0.66 12.78
N LYS A 15 -23.25 -1.62 12.02
CA LYS A 15 -23.31 -3.04 12.36
C LYS A 15 -22.20 -3.39 13.38
N PRO A 16 -22.54 -3.84 14.60
CA PRO A 16 -21.57 -4.30 15.58
C PRO A 16 -20.92 -5.61 15.13
N LEU A 17 -19.64 -5.79 15.38
CA LEU A 17 -18.86 -6.97 15.01
C LEU A 17 -18.17 -7.63 16.21
N ILE A 18 -17.54 -6.84 17.10
CA ILE A 18 -16.80 -7.34 18.27
C ILE A 18 -16.98 -6.36 19.42
N ASP A 19 -17.32 -6.89 20.61
CA ASP A 19 -17.24 -6.17 21.87
C ASP A 19 -15.96 -6.56 22.60
N PHE A 20 -15.18 -5.58 23.06
CA PHE A 20 -13.91 -5.84 23.73
C PHE A 20 -13.56 -4.76 24.75
N ASP A 21 -12.74 -5.17 25.74
CA ASP A 21 -12.07 -4.27 26.67
C ASP A 21 -10.62 -4.08 26.25
N VAL A 22 -10.09 -2.87 26.49
CA VAL A 22 -8.67 -2.56 26.27
C VAL A 22 -8.11 -1.71 27.40
N LYS A 23 -6.87 -1.98 27.77
CA LYS A 23 -6.06 -1.18 28.70
C LYS A 23 -4.59 -1.27 28.32
N TYR A 24 -3.74 -0.47 28.94
CA TYR A 24 -2.30 -0.66 28.83
C TYR A 24 -1.83 -1.77 29.77
N ASP A 25 -0.95 -2.64 29.26
CA ASP A 25 -0.20 -3.59 30.09
C ASP A 25 0.92 -2.89 30.89
N ALA A 26 1.67 -3.65 31.68
CA ALA A 26 2.77 -3.13 32.49
C ALA A 26 3.95 -2.57 31.68
N PHE A 27 4.04 -2.90 30.38
CA PHE A 27 5.11 -2.50 29.47
C PHE A 27 4.68 -1.42 28.47
N GLY A 28 3.41 -0.95 28.57
CA GLY A 28 2.84 0.07 27.68
C GLY A 28 2.27 -0.47 26.36
N GLY A 29 2.18 -1.78 26.20
CA GLY A 29 1.45 -2.44 25.12
C GLY A 29 -0.05 -2.45 25.38
N LEU A 30 -0.85 -2.81 24.35
CA LEU A 30 -2.29 -3.00 24.51
C LEU A 30 -2.60 -4.41 25.01
N ASP A 31 -3.30 -4.48 26.14
CA ASP A 31 -3.93 -5.68 26.68
C ASP A 31 -5.42 -5.63 26.33
N VAL A 32 -5.82 -6.50 25.40
CA VAL A 32 -7.18 -6.57 24.85
C VAL A 32 -7.86 -7.82 25.37
N HIS A 33 -9.12 -7.71 25.70
CA HIS A 33 -9.97 -8.83 26.10
C HIS A 33 -11.28 -8.82 25.31
N ILE A 34 -11.51 -9.86 24.50
CA ILE A 34 -12.73 -10.02 23.70
C ILE A 34 -13.86 -10.47 24.63
N LYS A 35 -14.99 -9.79 24.57
CA LYS A 35 -16.21 -10.13 25.31
C LYS A 35 -17.19 -10.92 24.48
N ASP A 36 -17.41 -10.45 23.24
CA ASP A 36 -18.36 -11.08 22.31
C ASP A 36 -17.94 -10.83 20.87
N ILE A 37 -18.32 -11.77 19.99
CA ILE A 37 -18.09 -11.67 18.54
C ILE A 37 -19.39 -12.02 17.81
N ASP A 38 -19.82 -11.16 16.91
CA ASP A 38 -20.92 -11.50 15.97
C ASP A 38 -20.43 -12.52 14.93
N HIS A 39 -20.60 -13.80 15.24
CA HIS A 39 -20.22 -14.90 14.35
C HIS A 39 -21.00 -14.93 13.04
N GLN A 40 -22.20 -14.35 12.96
CA GLN A 40 -22.98 -14.29 11.73
C GLN A 40 -22.35 -13.33 10.72
N ASN A 41 -21.74 -12.25 11.19
CA ASN A 41 -21.08 -11.23 10.41
C ASN A 41 -19.54 -11.32 10.47
N ALA A 42 -18.97 -12.43 10.94
CA ALA A 42 -17.52 -12.61 11.07
C ALA A 42 -16.76 -12.42 9.73
N HIS A 43 -17.41 -12.66 8.59
CA HIS A 43 -16.87 -12.41 7.25
C HIS A 43 -16.65 -10.90 6.95
N LEU A 44 -17.29 -10.01 7.70
CA LEU A 44 -17.11 -8.54 7.58
C LEU A 44 -15.97 -8.00 8.45
N LEU A 45 -15.40 -8.80 9.35
CA LEU A 45 -14.26 -8.37 10.17
C LEU A 45 -13.09 -7.87 9.30
N PRO A 46 -12.26 -6.93 9.79
CA PRO A 46 -11.00 -6.58 9.15
C PRO A 46 -10.15 -7.82 8.86
N LEU A 47 -9.51 -7.89 7.68
CA LEU A 47 -8.79 -9.09 7.22
C LEU A 47 -7.70 -9.55 8.20
N ASN A 48 -6.99 -8.64 8.84
CA ASN A 48 -5.98 -8.97 9.85
C ASN A 48 -6.58 -9.57 11.14
N ILE A 49 -7.84 -9.22 11.49
CA ILE A 49 -8.55 -9.82 12.62
C ILE A 49 -9.06 -11.21 12.25
N ILE A 50 -9.64 -11.37 11.05
CA ILE A 50 -10.02 -12.70 10.52
C ILE A 50 -8.85 -13.67 10.60
N ALA A 51 -7.65 -13.19 10.29
CA ALA A 51 -6.42 -13.96 10.30
C ALA A 51 -6.03 -14.52 11.63
N GLN A 52 -6.04 -13.67 12.57
CA GLN A 52 -5.46 -14.00 13.87
C GLN A 52 -6.52 -14.55 14.81
N GLN A 53 -7.81 -14.25 14.57
CA GLN A 53 -9.01 -14.68 15.31
C GLN A 53 -8.84 -14.64 16.83
N ASN A 54 -8.09 -13.66 17.33
CA ASN A 54 -7.76 -13.51 18.75
C ASN A 54 -7.52 -12.05 19.12
N GLU A 55 -7.30 -11.83 20.39
CA GLU A 55 -7.02 -10.52 20.99
C GLU A 55 -5.83 -9.79 20.36
N LYS A 56 -4.82 -10.55 19.89
CA LYS A 56 -3.67 -9.99 19.19
C LYS A 56 -4.05 -9.37 17.84
N GLY A 57 -5.04 -9.94 17.14
CA GLY A 57 -5.56 -9.35 15.89
C GLY A 57 -6.20 -8.00 16.12
N ILE A 58 -6.97 -7.86 17.21
CA ILE A 58 -7.59 -6.59 17.59
C ILE A 58 -6.52 -5.60 18.06
N SER A 59 -5.57 -6.01 18.88
CA SER A 59 -4.47 -5.15 19.32
C SER A 59 -3.71 -4.57 18.11
N SER A 60 -3.32 -5.41 17.15
CA SER A 60 -2.65 -4.97 15.93
C SER A 60 -3.53 -4.05 15.08
N TRP A 61 -4.85 -4.30 15.01
CA TRP A 61 -5.77 -3.43 14.29
C TRP A 61 -5.87 -2.05 14.95
N LEU A 62 -6.00 -1.99 16.30
CA LEU A 62 -6.05 -0.74 17.05
C LEU A 62 -4.74 0.07 16.92
N GLU A 63 -3.59 -0.58 16.97
CA GLU A 63 -2.28 0.05 16.73
C GLU A 63 -2.21 0.65 15.33
N GLY A 64 -2.74 -0.05 14.32
CA GLY A 64 -2.85 0.45 12.95
C GLY A 64 -3.82 1.61 12.77
N ARG A 65 -4.65 1.94 13.79
CA ARG A 65 -5.59 3.08 13.80
C ARG A 65 -5.01 4.32 14.47
N THR A 66 -3.71 4.37 14.64
CA THR A 66 -3.00 5.51 15.20
C THR A 66 -1.92 6.00 14.23
N ILE A 67 -1.36 7.18 14.51
CA ILE A 67 -0.36 7.79 13.65
C ILE A 67 0.90 6.91 13.63
N PRO A 68 1.35 6.44 12.46
CA PRO A 68 2.59 5.67 12.36
C PRO A 68 3.80 6.47 12.85
N LYS A 69 4.69 5.82 13.60
CA LYS A 69 5.88 6.47 14.20
C LYS A 69 6.83 7.11 13.18
N ASN A 70 6.84 6.59 11.95
CA ASN A 70 7.65 7.11 10.84
C ASN A 70 6.95 8.19 10.02
N ARG A 71 5.77 8.65 10.44
CA ARG A 71 5.02 9.73 9.80
C ARG A 71 5.79 11.05 9.89
N ALA A 72 5.81 11.82 8.80
CA ALA A 72 6.28 13.21 8.88
C ALA A 72 5.48 14.00 9.92
N PHE A 73 6.19 14.76 10.73
CA PHE A 73 5.61 15.66 11.74
C PHE A 73 4.69 14.98 12.79
N VAL A 74 4.95 13.69 13.10
CA VAL A 74 4.15 12.95 14.08
C VAL A 74 4.08 13.65 15.44
N GLU A 75 5.20 14.20 15.93
CA GLU A 75 5.25 14.90 17.22
C GLU A 75 4.47 16.21 17.21
N GLU A 76 4.51 16.93 16.08
CA GLU A 76 3.75 18.16 15.87
C GLU A 76 2.24 17.89 15.84
N ILE A 77 1.81 16.82 15.16
CA ILE A 77 0.41 16.39 15.11
C ILE A 77 -0.08 16.02 16.51
N LEU A 78 0.67 15.19 17.25
CA LEU A 78 0.32 14.78 18.62
C LEU A 78 0.26 15.98 19.55
N ARG A 79 1.23 16.89 19.46
CA ARG A 79 1.25 18.13 20.26
C ARG A 79 0.08 19.05 19.95
N ALA A 80 -0.27 19.21 18.66
CA ALA A 80 -1.44 20.00 18.24
C ALA A 80 -2.74 19.42 18.81
N ALA A 81 -2.81 18.09 18.95
CA ALA A 81 -3.93 17.38 19.56
C ALA A 81 -3.93 17.38 21.11
N GLY A 82 -2.88 17.94 21.72
CA GLY A 82 -2.74 17.93 23.18
C GLY A 82 -2.39 16.54 23.76
N LEU A 83 -1.81 15.66 22.94
CA LEU A 83 -1.38 14.32 23.32
C LEU A 83 0.14 14.31 23.59
N GLU A 84 0.54 13.59 24.65
CA GLU A 84 1.93 13.36 25.00
C GLU A 84 2.35 11.96 24.49
N GLY A 85 3.27 11.92 23.54
CA GLY A 85 3.74 10.67 22.96
C GLY A 85 2.63 9.90 22.24
N ASN A 86 2.90 8.64 21.88
CA ASN A 86 1.98 7.79 21.15
C ASN A 86 0.94 7.15 22.09
N ASP A 87 0.02 7.96 22.63
CA ASP A 87 -1.09 7.51 23.46
C ASP A 87 -2.19 6.88 22.57
N ILE A 88 -2.07 5.59 22.30
CA ILE A 88 -2.99 4.84 21.43
C ILE A 88 -4.44 5.01 21.88
N ILE A 89 -4.73 4.75 23.16
CA ILE A 89 -6.11 4.86 23.70
C ILE A 89 -6.61 6.31 23.62
N GLY A 90 -5.75 7.30 23.86
CA GLY A 90 -6.10 8.70 23.70
C GLY A 90 -6.42 9.09 22.28
N ILE A 91 -5.66 8.60 21.32
CA ILE A 91 -5.93 8.78 19.88
C ILE A 91 -7.26 8.12 19.50
N LEU A 92 -7.49 6.88 19.94
CA LEU A 92 -8.72 6.13 19.67
C LEU A 92 -9.97 6.79 20.27
N ASP A 93 -9.88 7.36 21.48
CA ASP A 93 -10.97 8.11 22.10
C ASP A 93 -11.36 9.37 21.27
N ILE A 94 -10.40 9.99 20.54
CA ILE A 94 -10.65 11.16 19.70
C ILE A 94 -11.09 10.73 18.29
N SER A 95 -10.33 9.83 17.68
CA SER A 95 -10.49 9.43 16.26
C SER A 95 -11.62 8.45 16.03
N LYS A 96 -12.11 7.79 17.10
CA LYS A 96 -13.01 6.63 17.01
C LYS A 96 -12.45 5.49 16.13
N GLY A 97 -11.13 5.46 15.89
CA GLY A 97 -10.48 4.50 15.00
C GLY A 97 -10.87 4.64 13.52
N LEU A 98 -11.48 5.75 13.11
CA LEU A 98 -11.86 6.02 11.72
C LEU A 98 -10.63 6.13 10.80
N SER A 99 -10.80 5.66 9.57
CA SER A 99 -9.80 5.76 8.52
C SER A 99 -10.46 6.12 7.19
N ILE A 100 -9.71 6.80 6.32
CA ILE A 100 -10.14 7.06 4.95
C ILE A 100 -10.00 5.81 4.04
N ASN A 101 -9.43 4.73 4.55
CA ASN A 101 -9.22 3.50 3.78
C ASN A 101 -10.36 2.49 3.90
N ASP A 102 -11.30 2.70 4.84
CA ASP A 102 -12.39 1.75 5.09
C ASP A 102 -13.52 2.38 5.92
N SER A 103 -14.57 1.60 6.23
CA SER A 103 -15.75 2.04 6.99
C SER A 103 -15.84 1.41 8.39
N TYR A 104 -14.71 0.99 8.95
CA TYR A 104 -14.64 0.52 10.35
C TYR A 104 -14.45 1.66 11.32
N TRP A 105 -15.03 1.51 12.51
CA TRP A 105 -14.83 2.40 13.63
C TRP A 105 -15.11 1.72 14.98
N ILE A 106 -14.75 2.35 16.09
CA ILE A 106 -15.02 1.87 17.43
C ILE A 106 -15.97 2.81 18.16
N ASP A 107 -16.99 2.22 18.75
CA ASP A 107 -17.97 2.92 19.58
C ASP A 107 -17.67 2.66 21.05
N ASN A 108 -17.59 3.71 21.87
CA ASN A 108 -17.40 3.62 23.31
C ASN A 108 -18.72 3.65 24.11
N GLY A 109 -19.86 3.69 23.42
CA GLY A 109 -21.20 3.70 23.99
C GLY A 109 -21.56 4.98 24.76
N LYS A 110 -20.74 6.04 24.70
CA LYS A 110 -20.99 7.30 25.44
C LYS A 110 -21.77 8.32 24.65
N GLU A 111 -21.71 8.23 23.33
CA GLU A 111 -22.33 9.14 22.38
C GLU A 111 -23.33 8.35 21.54
N ASN A 112 -24.50 8.93 21.28
CA ASN A 112 -25.47 8.33 20.38
C ASN A 112 -25.22 8.87 18.96
N VAL A 113 -24.24 8.28 18.28
CA VAL A 113 -23.82 8.66 16.91
C VAL A 113 -23.89 7.45 15.98
N SER A 114 -24.30 7.67 14.73
CA SER A 114 -24.24 6.70 13.65
C SER A 114 -22.96 6.88 12.83
N PHE A 115 -22.64 5.90 11.97
CA PHE A 115 -21.52 6.03 11.02
C PHE A 115 -21.74 7.21 10.07
N ASP A 116 -22.97 7.48 9.65
CA ASP A 116 -23.28 8.61 8.77
C ASP A 116 -22.98 9.96 9.43
N ASP A 117 -23.04 10.05 10.75
CA ASP A 117 -22.72 11.30 11.49
C ASP A 117 -21.22 11.57 11.59
N ILE A 118 -20.36 10.56 11.44
CA ILE A 118 -18.93 10.65 11.81
C ILE A 118 -17.95 10.21 10.72
N ASN A 119 -18.43 9.55 9.63
CA ASN A 119 -17.53 9.05 8.60
C ASN A 119 -16.71 10.19 7.96
N LEU A 120 -15.48 9.88 7.54
CA LEU A 120 -14.56 10.86 6.98
C LEU A 120 -14.82 11.15 5.50
N TYR A 121 -15.73 10.43 4.86
CA TYR A 121 -16.05 10.61 3.45
C TYR A 121 -17.04 11.74 3.22
N ASP A 122 -18.07 11.86 4.07
CA ASP A 122 -19.17 12.82 3.88
C ASP A 122 -19.09 13.98 4.87
N ASN A 123 -18.43 13.80 6.01
CA ASN A 123 -18.41 14.79 7.08
C ASN A 123 -17.13 15.62 7.08
N GLU A 124 -17.23 16.83 7.61
CA GLU A 124 -16.10 17.71 7.85
C GLU A 124 -15.12 17.07 8.84
N PHE A 125 -13.84 17.27 8.63
CA PHE A 125 -12.78 16.80 9.51
C PHE A 125 -11.79 17.92 9.84
N ASP A 126 -10.94 17.68 10.81
CA ASP A 126 -10.02 18.66 11.37
C ASP A 126 -8.94 19.10 10.38
N GLU A 127 -9.17 20.23 9.71
CA GLU A 127 -8.21 20.80 8.74
C GLU A 127 -6.93 21.34 9.40
N VAL A 128 -6.98 21.69 10.70
CA VAL A 128 -5.78 22.18 11.41
C VAL A 128 -4.77 21.06 11.53
N LEU A 129 -5.20 19.83 11.84
CA LEU A 129 -4.31 18.66 11.86
C LEU A 129 -3.74 18.37 10.47
N GLY A 130 -4.52 18.50 9.41
CA GLY A 130 -4.04 18.37 8.02
C GLY A 130 -2.96 19.40 7.69
N LEU A 131 -3.16 20.65 8.12
CA LEU A 131 -2.15 21.70 7.92
C LEU A 131 -0.85 21.41 8.68
N VAL A 132 -0.93 20.97 9.94
CA VAL A 132 0.22 20.56 10.75
C VAL A 132 0.95 19.38 10.09
N ALA A 133 0.21 18.36 9.65
CA ALA A 133 0.75 17.17 9.00
C ALA A 133 1.47 17.45 7.68
N TYR A 134 1.06 18.51 6.99
CA TYR A 134 1.69 18.90 5.71
C TYR A 134 2.84 19.87 5.89
N THR A 135 2.76 20.82 6.81
CA THR A 135 3.74 21.89 6.96
C THR A 135 4.74 21.69 8.08
N GLY A 136 4.38 20.93 9.12
CA GLY A 136 5.09 20.86 10.41
C GLY A 136 4.81 22.08 11.32
N TYR A 137 3.90 22.97 10.94
CA TYR A 137 3.60 24.19 11.71
C TYR A 137 2.57 23.89 12.79
N THR A 138 2.98 24.02 14.06
CA THR A 138 2.08 23.88 15.20
C THR A 138 1.41 25.23 15.51
N PRO A 139 0.07 25.29 15.63
CA PRO A 139 -0.62 26.50 16.00
C PRO A 139 -0.14 27.02 17.37
N SER A 140 -0.06 28.34 17.53
CA SER A 140 0.30 28.98 18.79
C SER A 140 -0.81 28.88 19.86
N GLN A 141 -2.04 28.66 19.44
CA GLN A 141 -3.21 28.45 20.35
C GLN A 141 -3.50 26.97 20.52
N LYS A 142 -3.98 26.61 21.71
CA LYS A 142 -4.47 25.26 21.99
C LYS A 142 -5.60 24.90 21.05
N HIS A 143 -5.46 23.83 20.31
CA HIS A 143 -6.45 23.28 19.42
C HIS A 143 -7.12 22.08 20.09
N LYS A 144 -8.46 21.97 20.01
CA LYS A 144 -9.17 20.76 20.41
C LYS A 144 -9.27 19.87 19.18
N ALA A 145 -8.40 18.86 19.11
CA ALA A 145 -8.41 17.92 18.01
C ALA A 145 -9.75 17.18 17.91
N GLY A 146 -10.22 17.04 16.68
CA GLY A 146 -11.42 16.31 16.31
C GLY A 146 -11.15 15.09 15.44
N LEU A 147 -12.20 14.62 14.78
CA LEU A 147 -12.10 13.58 13.74
C LEU A 147 -11.21 14.12 12.61
N SER A 148 -10.28 13.31 12.12
CA SER A 148 -9.36 13.68 11.05
C SER A 148 -8.82 12.46 10.36
N THR A 149 -8.55 12.59 9.07
CA THR A 149 -7.82 11.60 8.26
C THR A 149 -6.39 11.39 8.76
N GLU A 150 -5.83 12.39 9.42
CA GLU A 150 -4.42 12.41 9.85
C GLU A 150 -4.08 11.38 10.92
N TRP A 151 -5.08 10.88 11.64
CA TRP A 151 -4.89 9.86 12.67
C TRP A 151 -4.41 8.51 12.13
N THR A 152 -4.74 8.18 10.87
CA THR A 152 -4.45 6.87 10.28
C THR A 152 -3.67 6.96 8.97
N LEU A 153 -3.46 8.18 8.45
CA LEU A 153 -2.72 8.40 7.20
C LEU A 153 -1.23 8.13 7.40
N GLY A 154 -0.72 7.03 6.83
CA GLY A 154 0.66 6.57 7.00
C GLY A 154 1.66 7.16 6.02
N GLY A 155 2.96 6.77 6.18
CA GLY A 155 4.07 7.09 5.26
C GLY A 155 4.90 8.31 5.68
N GLN A 156 6.15 8.36 5.22
CA GLN A 156 7.19 9.28 5.68
C GLN A 156 7.08 10.71 5.11
N PHE A 157 6.41 10.87 3.97
CA PHE A 157 6.31 12.16 3.27
C PHE A 157 5.26 13.07 3.90
N PRO A 158 5.48 14.40 3.91
CA PRO A 158 4.46 15.36 4.31
C PRO A 158 3.23 15.22 3.41
N LYS A 159 2.07 14.99 3.99
CA LYS A 159 0.83 14.79 3.24
C LYS A 159 -0.38 15.19 4.06
N ALA A 160 -1.46 15.51 3.37
CA ALA A 160 -2.78 15.77 3.97
C ALA A 160 -3.90 15.42 2.99
N ILE A 161 -5.04 15.01 3.53
CA ILE A 161 -6.28 14.92 2.76
C ILE A 161 -6.98 16.26 2.82
N ARG A 162 -7.53 16.69 1.69
CA ARG A 162 -8.33 17.91 1.58
C ARG A 162 -9.64 17.62 0.86
N ARG A 163 -10.69 18.29 1.30
CA ARG A 163 -11.97 18.31 0.60
C ARG A 163 -11.99 19.51 -0.35
N ILE A 164 -12.25 19.27 -1.63
CA ILE A 164 -12.36 20.29 -2.68
C ILE A 164 -13.58 19.92 -3.52
N ASP A 165 -14.57 20.80 -3.57
CA ASP A 165 -15.82 20.59 -4.31
C ASP A 165 -16.49 19.24 -3.97
N ASP A 166 -16.61 18.96 -2.66
CA ASP A 166 -17.15 17.72 -2.06
C ASP A 166 -16.36 16.43 -2.36
N GLU A 167 -15.23 16.53 -3.04
CA GLU A 167 -14.35 15.39 -3.34
C GLU A 167 -13.09 15.41 -2.45
N LEU A 168 -12.58 14.23 -2.14
CA LEU A 168 -11.39 14.06 -1.31
C LEU A 168 -10.14 13.88 -2.15
N TYR A 169 -9.14 14.71 -1.87
CA TYR A 169 -7.84 14.69 -2.55
C TYR A 169 -6.70 14.50 -1.57
N LEU A 170 -5.77 13.63 -1.91
CA LEU A 170 -4.49 13.51 -1.23
C LEU A 170 -3.50 14.51 -1.83
N PHE A 171 -2.94 15.37 -0.98
CA PHE A 171 -1.80 16.23 -1.28
C PHE A 171 -0.56 15.63 -0.64
N LYS A 172 0.47 15.32 -1.42
CA LYS A 172 1.70 14.70 -0.96
C LYS A 172 2.89 15.51 -1.44
N ALA A 173 3.63 16.12 -0.50
CA ALA A 173 4.82 16.90 -0.82
C ALA A 173 6.06 16.01 -0.84
N GLY A 174 7.11 16.51 -1.50
CA GLY A 174 8.43 15.92 -1.42
C GLY A 174 9.12 16.19 -0.07
N LEU A 175 10.22 15.50 0.18
CA LEU A 175 11.08 15.73 1.32
C LEU A 175 11.78 17.11 1.21
N SER A 176 12.35 17.56 2.30
CA SER A 176 13.11 18.82 2.36
C SER A 176 14.42 18.62 3.13
N GLY A 177 15.37 19.56 2.97
CA GLY A 177 16.61 19.56 3.75
C GLY A 177 17.87 19.21 2.95
N ALA A 178 17.76 18.69 1.72
CA ALA A 178 18.88 18.47 0.83
C ALA A 178 18.54 18.91 -0.61
N ARG A 179 19.56 19.20 -1.41
CA ARG A 179 19.41 19.73 -2.79
C ARG A 179 18.67 18.78 -3.72
N ASN A 180 18.86 17.48 -3.56
CA ASN A 180 18.26 16.43 -4.38
C ASN A 180 16.86 16.00 -3.93
N LEU A 181 16.32 16.57 -2.86
CA LEU A 181 14.97 16.28 -2.33
C LEU A 181 13.92 17.25 -2.87
N GLY A 182 12.64 16.90 -2.67
CA GLY A 182 11.51 17.75 -3.06
C GLY A 182 11.01 17.50 -4.48
N LYS A 183 11.64 16.57 -5.21
CA LYS A 183 11.30 16.22 -6.60
C LYS A 183 10.34 15.02 -6.71
N GLU A 184 10.03 14.37 -5.59
CA GLU A 184 9.20 13.17 -5.52
C GLU A 184 7.79 13.36 -6.11
N PRO A 185 7.13 14.54 -6.01
CA PRO A 185 5.84 14.77 -6.67
C PRO A 185 5.89 14.61 -8.20
N TYR A 186 7.00 15.02 -8.82
CA TYR A 186 7.20 14.83 -10.26
C TYR A 186 7.24 13.34 -10.65
N SER A 187 7.81 12.49 -9.80
CA SER A 187 7.88 11.06 -10.07
C SER A 187 6.49 10.42 -10.14
N GLU A 188 5.55 10.83 -9.27
CA GLU A 188 4.17 10.38 -9.34
C GLU A 188 3.48 10.86 -10.62
N TYR A 189 3.65 12.13 -10.99
CA TYR A 189 3.09 12.71 -12.19
C TYR A 189 3.59 12.04 -13.49
N PHE A 190 4.88 11.81 -13.60
CA PHE A 190 5.46 11.15 -14.78
C PHE A 190 5.20 9.64 -14.80
N ALA A 191 5.22 8.97 -13.65
CA ALA A 191 4.89 7.55 -13.57
C ALA A 191 3.44 7.28 -14.01
N ALA A 192 2.50 8.17 -13.69
CA ALA A 192 1.11 8.06 -14.16
C ALA A 192 1.02 8.12 -15.70
N GLN A 193 1.80 8.96 -16.37
CA GLN A 193 1.84 9.00 -17.84
C GLN A 193 2.34 7.68 -18.45
N VAL A 194 3.34 7.05 -17.82
CA VAL A 194 3.83 5.72 -18.24
C VAL A 194 2.74 4.67 -18.05
N ALA A 195 2.07 4.66 -16.89
CA ALA A 195 0.99 3.71 -16.60
C ALA A 195 -0.18 3.87 -17.59
N GLU A 196 -0.60 5.11 -17.88
CA GLU A 196 -1.62 5.42 -18.86
C GLU A 196 -1.22 4.92 -20.26
N ARG A 197 0.01 5.22 -20.70
CA ARG A 197 0.51 4.77 -22.02
C ARG A 197 0.57 3.27 -22.14
N MET A 198 0.96 2.56 -21.09
CA MET A 198 0.93 1.10 -21.04
C MET A 198 -0.50 0.54 -21.00
N GLY A 199 -1.48 1.33 -20.58
CA GLY A 199 -2.89 0.93 -20.40
C GLY A 199 -3.11 0.16 -19.10
N LEU A 200 -2.42 0.57 -18.04
CA LEU A 200 -2.57 0.02 -16.69
C LEU A 200 -3.60 0.83 -15.89
N GLU A 201 -4.38 0.15 -15.07
CA GLU A 201 -5.23 0.82 -14.08
C GLU A 201 -4.34 1.51 -13.04
N HIS A 202 -4.46 2.82 -12.94
CA HIS A 202 -3.63 3.65 -12.06
C HIS A 202 -4.39 4.86 -11.54
N VAL A 203 -3.87 5.43 -10.46
CA VAL A 203 -4.34 6.71 -9.94
C VAL A 203 -3.72 7.82 -10.79
N PRO A 204 -4.53 8.70 -11.40
CA PRO A 204 -4.03 9.87 -12.09
C PRO A 204 -3.51 10.90 -11.09
N TYR A 205 -2.35 11.50 -11.39
CA TYR A 205 -1.73 12.52 -10.55
C TYR A 205 -1.62 13.84 -11.30
N ASP A 206 -1.87 14.93 -10.59
CA ASP A 206 -1.58 16.31 -11.01
C ASP A 206 -0.55 16.94 -10.07
N LEU A 207 -0.01 18.10 -10.44
CA LEU A 207 0.94 18.87 -9.63
C LEU A 207 0.31 20.19 -9.19
N GLN A 208 0.46 20.53 -7.92
CA GLN A 208 0.00 21.81 -7.39
C GLN A 208 0.99 22.38 -6.35
N MET A 209 1.05 23.70 -6.29
CA MET A 209 1.70 24.39 -5.17
C MET A 209 0.70 24.55 -4.03
N TRP A 210 1.01 23.95 -2.86
CA TRP A 210 0.20 24.15 -1.67
C TRP A 210 1.08 24.50 -0.47
N LYS A 211 0.74 25.58 0.22
CA LYS A 211 1.51 26.09 1.38
C LYS A 211 3.01 26.24 1.09
N GLY A 212 3.35 26.69 -0.10
CA GLY A 212 4.75 26.92 -0.53
C GLY A 212 5.55 25.67 -0.87
N LYS A 213 4.92 24.49 -0.90
CA LYS A 213 5.56 23.22 -1.29
C LYS A 213 4.90 22.69 -2.56
N LEU A 214 5.71 22.08 -3.43
CA LEU A 214 5.22 21.29 -4.55
C LEU A 214 4.57 20.02 -4.01
N ALA A 215 3.37 19.71 -4.47
CA ALA A 215 2.65 18.49 -4.15
C ALA A 215 2.24 17.73 -5.41
N SER A 216 2.29 16.41 -5.37
CA SER A 216 1.45 15.55 -6.19
C SER A 216 0.05 15.51 -5.57
N VAL A 217 -0.95 15.57 -6.42
CA VAL A 217 -2.36 15.62 -6.03
C VAL A 217 -3.13 14.54 -6.76
N CYS A 218 -3.85 13.72 -6.01
CA CYS A 218 -4.73 12.73 -6.60
C CYS A 218 -6.04 12.62 -5.82
N LYS A 219 -7.12 12.25 -6.51
CA LYS A 219 -8.39 11.90 -5.86
C LYS A 219 -8.23 10.61 -5.07
N ILE A 220 -8.91 10.49 -3.94
CA ILE A 220 -8.98 9.22 -3.19
C ILE A 220 -9.71 8.19 -4.06
N MET A 221 -9.14 6.97 -4.13
CA MET A 221 -9.58 5.92 -5.06
C MET A 221 -10.67 5.01 -4.52
N ASN A 222 -10.97 5.08 -3.24
CA ASN A 222 -11.99 4.28 -2.55
C ASN A 222 -13.07 5.19 -1.95
N ASP A 223 -14.15 4.59 -1.49
CA ASP A 223 -15.30 5.26 -0.87
C ASP A 223 -15.85 4.48 0.33
N LYS A 224 -17.01 4.87 0.84
CA LYS A 224 -17.67 4.17 1.96
C LYS A 224 -17.97 2.71 1.67
N ALA A 225 -18.26 2.35 0.43
CA ALA A 225 -18.66 0.99 0.05
C ALA A 225 -17.47 0.06 -0.15
N VAL A 226 -16.29 0.61 -0.44
CA VAL A 226 -15.10 -0.15 -0.82
C VAL A 226 -13.90 0.21 0.05
N SER A 227 -13.37 -0.76 0.77
CA SER A 227 -12.13 -0.62 1.53
C SER A 227 -10.89 -0.80 0.64
N LEU A 228 -9.89 0.05 0.88
CA LEU A 228 -8.54 -0.10 0.35
C LEU A 228 -7.68 -0.84 1.38
N VAL A 229 -7.36 -2.10 1.13
CA VAL A 229 -6.62 -2.95 2.06
C VAL A 229 -5.20 -3.19 1.56
N PRO A 230 -4.16 -2.65 2.23
CA PRO A 230 -2.78 -2.89 1.87
C PRO A 230 -2.47 -4.39 1.80
N PHE A 231 -1.67 -4.80 0.80
CA PHE A 231 -1.44 -6.22 0.54
C PHE A 231 -0.81 -6.95 1.73
N PHE A 232 0.09 -6.29 2.48
CA PHE A 232 0.67 -6.91 3.68
C PHE A 232 -0.37 -7.20 4.78
N VAL A 233 -1.48 -6.44 4.80
CA VAL A 233 -2.61 -6.68 5.71
C VAL A 233 -3.50 -7.81 5.19
N ALA A 234 -3.72 -7.86 3.88
CA ALA A 234 -4.57 -8.85 3.22
C ALA A 234 -3.88 -10.21 3.07
N GLY A 235 -2.64 -10.20 2.62
CA GLY A 235 -1.91 -11.39 2.20
C GLY A 235 -0.79 -11.87 3.14
N GLY A 236 -0.34 -11.01 4.04
CA GLY A 236 0.75 -11.30 4.98
C GLY A 236 2.14 -11.09 4.39
N ASP A 237 2.61 -11.92 3.48
CA ASP A 237 3.94 -11.79 2.87
C ASP A 237 3.87 -11.03 1.53
N ALA A 238 4.40 -9.81 1.52
CA ALA A 238 4.43 -8.94 0.34
C ALA A 238 5.74 -9.01 -0.46
N ARG A 239 6.68 -9.88 -0.08
CA ARG A 239 7.88 -10.13 -0.89
C ARG A 239 7.47 -10.70 -2.25
N PHE A 240 8.17 -10.28 -3.29
CA PHE A 240 7.81 -10.59 -4.68
C PHE A 240 7.40 -12.05 -4.93
N PRO A 241 8.15 -13.04 -4.46
CA PRO A 241 7.79 -14.40 -4.75
C PRO A 241 6.54 -14.87 -4.04
N ALA A 242 6.43 -14.55 -2.77
CA ALA A 242 5.28 -14.93 -1.95
C ALA A 242 3.99 -14.25 -2.45
N ALA A 243 4.06 -12.94 -2.73
CA ALA A 243 2.93 -12.19 -3.26
C ALA A 243 2.41 -12.76 -4.58
N LEU A 244 3.31 -13.11 -5.51
CA LEU A 244 2.92 -13.74 -6.77
C LEU A 244 2.21 -15.08 -6.56
N SER A 245 2.74 -15.91 -5.65
CA SER A 245 2.16 -17.21 -5.33
C SER A 245 0.78 -17.11 -4.66
N ILE A 246 0.64 -16.14 -3.75
CA ILE A 246 -0.64 -15.85 -3.09
C ILE A 246 -1.70 -15.45 -4.11
N LEU A 247 -1.37 -14.49 -4.97
CA LEU A 247 -2.28 -14.01 -5.99
C LEU A 247 -2.64 -15.10 -7.00
N ASN A 248 -1.69 -15.93 -7.40
CA ASN A 248 -1.94 -17.08 -8.29
C ASN A 248 -2.91 -18.09 -7.68
N ALA A 249 -2.92 -18.25 -6.37
CA ALA A 249 -3.87 -19.11 -5.67
C ALA A 249 -5.27 -18.49 -5.54
N VAL A 250 -5.42 -17.19 -5.75
CA VAL A 250 -6.67 -16.44 -5.58
C VAL A 250 -7.38 -16.22 -6.91
N ASP A 251 -6.74 -15.53 -7.84
CA ASP A 251 -7.38 -15.08 -9.07
C ASP A 251 -6.37 -14.77 -10.17
N ALA A 252 -6.59 -15.28 -11.38
CA ALA A 252 -5.70 -15.09 -12.52
C ALA A 252 -5.60 -13.62 -12.98
N GLU A 253 -6.69 -12.84 -12.89
CA GLU A 253 -6.66 -11.42 -13.26
C GLU A 253 -5.78 -10.62 -12.30
N MET A 254 -5.84 -10.94 -10.99
CA MET A 254 -4.98 -10.31 -10.00
C MET A 254 -3.50 -10.63 -10.25
N VAL A 255 -3.19 -11.86 -10.68
CA VAL A 255 -1.83 -12.26 -11.08
C VAL A 255 -1.34 -11.41 -12.24
N ASP A 256 -2.13 -11.25 -13.29
CA ASP A 256 -1.76 -10.48 -14.47
C ASP A 256 -1.56 -8.99 -14.17
N LYS A 257 -2.42 -8.41 -13.31
CA LYS A 257 -2.23 -7.05 -12.81
C LYS A 257 -0.92 -6.91 -12.00
N TYR A 258 -0.61 -7.87 -11.14
CA TYR A 258 0.62 -7.89 -10.35
C TYR A 258 1.87 -8.03 -11.26
N ARG A 259 1.85 -8.94 -12.23
CA ARG A 259 2.91 -9.10 -13.24
C ARG A 259 3.15 -7.79 -14.01
N SER A 260 2.07 -7.15 -14.43
CA SER A 260 2.13 -5.85 -15.12
C SER A 260 2.69 -4.74 -14.22
N MET A 261 2.35 -4.74 -12.91
CA MET A 261 2.94 -3.84 -11.92
C MET A 261 4.45 -4.04 -11.79
N ILE A 262 4.93 -5.29 -11.74
CA ILE A 262 6.37 -5.59 -11.64
C ILE A 262 7.14 -5.09 -12.86
N VAL A 263 6.60 -5.30 -14.07
CA VAL A 263 7.22 -4.81 -15.31
C VAL A 263 7.18 -3.28 -15.38
N PHE A 264 6.09 -2.67 -14.94
CA PHE A 264 5.97 -1.22 -14.82
C PHE A 264 6.99 -0.65 -13.83
N ASP A 265 7.13 -1.25 -12.64
CA ASP A 265 8.10 -0.82 -11.64
C ASP A 265 9.55 -0.96 -12.14
N ALA A 266 9.85 -1.99 -12.93
CA ALA A 266 11.14 -2.14 -13.59
C ALA A 266 11.38 -1.03 -14.64
N LEU A 267 10.37 -0.64 -15.39
CA LEU A 267 10.45 0.42 -16.39
C LEU A 267 10.69 1.79 -15.77
N ILE A 268 9.96 2.13 -14.69
CA ILE A 268 10.09 3.43 -14.00
C ILE A 268 11.15 3.43 -12.89
N CYS A 269 11.87 2.34 -12.67
CA CYS A 269 12.82 2.16 -11.57
C CYS A 269 12.20 2.50 -10.20
N ASN A 270 11.04 1.92 -9.87
CA ASN A 270 10.36 2.16 -8.60
C ASN A 270 10.97 1.32 -7.48
N ARG A 271 11.71 1.98 -6.61
CA ARG A 271 12.45 1.34 -5.52
C ARG A 271 11.61 1.03 -4.29
N ASP A 272 10.37 1.54 -4.21
CA ASP A 272 9.57 1.54 -2.98
C ASP A 272 8.25 0.75 -3.09
N ARG A 273 8.14 -0.20 -4.02
CA ARG A 273 6.95 -1.07 -4.13
C ARG A 273 6.95 -2.12 -3.03
N HIS A 274 6.77 -1.71 -1.78
CA HIS A 274 6.54 -2.63 -0.66
C HIS A 274 5.04 -2.95 -0.50
N GLY A 275 4.69 -3.89 0.38
CA GLY A 275 3.31 -4.36 0.56
C GLY A 275 2.29 -3.34 1.07
N GLY A 276 2.73 -2.14 1.42
CA GLY A 276 1.88 -0.99 1.72
C GLY A 276 1.56 -0.12 0.50
N ASN A 277 2.32 -0.27 -0.61
CA ASN A 277 2.22 0.55 -1.81
C ASN A 277 1.52 -0.19 -2.96
N PHE A 278 0.90 -1.33 -2.69
CA PHE A 278 -0.14 -1.96 -3.51
C PHE A 278 -1.17 -2.60 -2.58
N SER A 279 -2.41 -2.66 -3.04
CA SER A 279 -3.55 -2.99 -2.21
C SER A 279 -4.56 -3.85 -2.97
N VAL A 280 -5.47 -4.45 -2.23
CA VAL A 280 -6.70 -5.02 -2.77
C VAL A 280 -7.89 -4.13 -2.40
N LEU A 281 -8.90 -4.13 -3.26
CA LEU A 281 -10.19 -3.53 -2.99
C LEU A 281 -11.10 -4.58 -2.35
N ARG A 282 -11.85 -4.19 -1.33
CA ARG A 282 -12.78 -5.07 -0.61
C ARG A 282 -14.13 -4.41 -0.44
N ASP A 283 -15.17 -5.09 -0.84
CA ASP A 283 -16.55 -4.67 -0.65
C ASP A 283 -16.93 -4.73 0.84
N ASN A 284 -17.45 -3.64 1.36
CA ASN A 284 -17.74 -3.48 2.80
C ASN A 284 -19.06 -4.13 3.23
N GLU A 285 -19.98 -4.39 2.30
CA GLU A 285 -21.25 -5.06 2.62
C GLU A 285 -21.11 -6.58 2.64
N THR A 286 -20.32 -7.11 1.71
CA THR A 286 -20.16 -8.55 1.54
C THR A 286 -18.86 -9.12 2.08
N GLY A 287 -17.88 -8.27 2.40
CA GLY A 287 -16.55 -8.67 2.81
C GLY A 287 -15.68 -9.28 1.69
N ARG A 288 -16.17 -9.28 0.44
CA ARG A 288 -15.47 -9.90 -0.70
C ARG A 288 -14.33 -9.03 -1.21
N VAL A 289 -13.22 -9.66 -1.55
CA VAL A 289 -12.15 -9.02 -2.32
C VAL A 289 -12.63 -8.85 -3.76
N LEU A 290 -12.56 -7.62 -4.27
CA LEU A 290 -13.01 -7.25 -5.61
C LEU A 290 -11.88 -7.36 -6.65
N GLY A 291 -10.62 -7.26 -6.23
CA GLY A 291 -9.46 -7.31 -7.09
C GLY A 291 -8.29 -6.47 -6.55
N MET A 292 -7.24 -6.31 -7.33
CA MET A 292 -6.18 -5.37 -7.02
C MET A 292 -6.65 -3.93 -7.24
N ALA A 293 -6.23 -3.03 -6.34
CA ALA A 293 -6.43 -1.60 -6.52
C ALA A 293 -5.63 -1.05 -7.72
N PRO A 294 -6.05 0.08 -8.33
CA PRO A 294 -5.24 0.81 -9.29
C PRO A 294 -3.84 1.08 -8.76
N LEU A 295 -2.84 1.19 -9.63
CA LEU A 295 -1.45 1.49 -9.24
C LEU A 295 -1.35 2.88 -8.62
N TYR A 296 -0.64 3.00 -7.49
CA TYR A 296 -0.45 4.25 -6.76
C TYR A 296 0.92 4.25 -6.05
N ASP A 297 1.28 5.38 -5.48
CA ASP A 297 2.51 5.62 -4.71
C ASP A 297 3.80 5.30 -5.49
N HIS A 298 4.13 6.20 -6.42
CA HIS A 298 5.30 6.11 -7.30
C HIS A 298 6.37 7.17 -6.97
N ASN A 299 6.32 7.77 -5.81
CA ASN A 299 7.13 8.93 -5.43
C ASN A 299 8.64 8.65 -5.38
N LEU A 300 9.06 7.40 -5.19
CA LEU A 300 10.47 6.97 -5.24
C LEU A 300 10.83 6.24 -6.53
N SER A 301 10.15 6.58 -7.64
CA SER A 301 10.48 6.16 -9.00
C SER A 301 11.23 7.26 -9.77
N LEU A 302 11.60 6.96 -11.01
CA LEU A 302 12.19 7.92 -11.97
C LEU A 302 13.28 8.79 -11.34
N PHE A 303 14.14 8.17 -10.52
CA PHE A 303 15.31 8.81 -9.92
C PHE A 303 14.98 10.11 -9.16
N ALA A 304 13.87 10.09 -8.39
CA ALA A 304 13.34 11.24 -7.68
C ALA A 304 14.37 11.99 -6.83
N GLN A 305 15.35 11.26 -6.27
CA GLN A 305 16.36 11.74 -5.35
C GLN A 305 17.76 11.83 -5.97
N ASP A 306 17.90 11.56 -7.26
CA ASP A 306 19.18 11.63 -7.95
C ASP A 306 19.50 13.07 -8.35
N ASP A 307 20.82 13.40 -8.43
CA ASP A 307 21.30 14.72 -8.79
C ASP A 307 21.47 14.88 -10.31
N GLU A 308 21.63 16.11 -10.78
CA GLU A 308 21.83 16.44 -12.20
C GLU A 308 23.08 15.76 -12.79
N THR A 309 24.10 15.52 -11.97
CA THR A 309 25.32 14.78 -12.37
C THR A 309 25.08 13.33 -12.76
N ASP A 310 23.92 12.76 -12.43
CA ASP A 310 23.59 11.38 -12.68
C ASP A 310 22.78 11.18 -13.98
N TYR A 311 22.30 12.28 -14.62
CA TYR A 311 21.33 12.20 -15.73
C TYR A 311 21.83 11.47 -16.98
N ASP A 312 23.16 11.41 -17.20
CA ASP A 312 23.72 10.67 -18.32
C ASP A 312 23.90 9.17 -18.06
N HIS A 313 23.69 8.73 -16.81
CA HIS A 313 23.93 7.35 -16.35
C HIS A 313 22.69 6.66 -15.79
N LEU A 314 21.46 7.18 -16.05
CA LEU A 314 20.23 6.67 -15.41
C LEU A 314 19.96 5.18 -15.70
N LEU A 315 20.27 4.70 -16.91
CA LEU A 315 20.11 3.28 -17.26
C LEU A 315 21.08 2.40 -16.48
N GLU A 316 22.35 2.79 -16.41
CA GLU A 316 23.36 2.08 -15.63
C GLU A 316 22.99 2.05 -14.15
N ARG A 317 22.55 3.18 -13.57
CA ARG A 317 22.10 3.28 -12.20
C ARG A 317 20.89 2.39 -11.91
N SER A 318 19.91 2.36 -12.82
CA SER A 318 18.75 1.46 -12.73
C SER A 318 19.16 -0.01 -12.66
N ASN A 319 20.19 -0.40 -13.42
CA ASN A 319 20.59 -1.80 -13.54
C ASN A 319 21.58 -2.25 -12.46
N LEU A 320 22.43 -1.35 -11.95
CA LEU A 320 23.53 -1.71 -11.07
C LEU A 320 23.38 -1.20 -9.62
N HIS A 321 22.64 -0.10 -9.40
CA HIS A 321 22.63 0.56 -8.09
C HIS A 321 21.26 0.51 -7.40
N TYR A 322 20.20 0.17 -8.12
CA TYR A 322 18.86 0.16 -7.56
C TYR A 322 18.24 -1.23 -7.57
N LEU A 323 17.60 -1.57 -6.46
CA LEU A 323 16.84 -2.80 -6.28
C LEU A 323 15.40 -2.49 -5.87
N PRO A 324 14.43 -3.32 -6.26
CA PRO A 324 13.06 -3.20 -5.78
C PRO A 324 12.95 -3.55 -4.28
N ALA A 325 12.08 -2.86 -3.55
CA ALA A 325 11.88 -3.08 -2.11
C ALA A 325 11.39 -4.50 -1.75
N THR A 326 10.73 -5.18 -2.70
CA THR A 326 10.12 -6.49 -2.47
C THR A 326 11.01 -7.67 -2.82
N ALA A 327 12.18 -7.42 -3.43
CA ALA A 327 13.09 -8.47 -3.86
C ALA A 327 14.54 -8.00 -3.82
N ASN A 328 15.45 -8.90 -3.48
CA ASN A 328 16.88 -8.63 -3.50
C ASN A 328 17.52 -9.12 -4.82
N ILE A 329 16.85 -8.84 -5.93
CA ILE A 329 17.32 -9.14 -7.30
C ILE A 329 17.11 -7.91 -8.18
N PRO A 330 17.90 -7.73 -9.26
CA PRO A 330 17.74 -6.62 -10.20
C PRO A 330 16.34 -6.54 -10.82
N PHE A 331 15.92 -5.32 -11.18
CA PHE A 331 14.63 -5.08 -11.82
C PHE A 331 14.40 -5.91 -13.09
N ASN A 332 15.43 -6.06 -13.93
CA ASN A 332 15.33 -6.84 -15.16
C ASN A 332 15.13 -8.33 -14.89
N ASP A 333 15.80 -8.86 -13.86
CA ASP A 333 15.65 -10.26 -13.48
C ASP A 333 14.23 -10.51 -12.95
N MET A 334 13.71 -9.57 -12.15
CA MET A 334 12.33 -9.63 -11.67
C MET A 334 11.32 -9.57 -12.81
N ALA A 335 11.53 -8.63 -13.76
CA ALA A 335 10.69 -8.52 -14.95
C ALA A 335 10.77 -9.81 -15.80
N GLY A 336 11.95 -10.42 -15.92
CA GLY A 336 12.14 -11.67 -16.64
C GLY A 336 11.36 -12.86 -16.07
N ILE A 337 11.12 -12.89 -14.78
CA ILE A 337 10.33 -13.95 -14.13
C ILE A 337 8.83 -13.83 -14.46
N VAL A 338 8.34 -12.60 -14.75
CA VAL A 338 6.91 -12.33 -14.95
C VAL A 338 6.54 -11.88 -16.36
N MET A 339 7.50 -11.79 -17.28
CA MET A 339 7.30 -11.29 -18.64
C MET A 339 6.44 -12.26 -19.45
N GLY A 340 5.17 -11.99 -19.56
CA GLY A 340 4.25 -12.70 -20.44
C GLY A 340 3.87 -11.90 -21.69
N SER A 341 3.07 -12.50 -22.54
CA SER A 341 2.58 -11.87 -23.78
C SER A 341 1.83 -10.56 -23.53
N GLN A 342 1.07 -10.48 -22.44
CA GLN A 342 0.34 -9.24 -22.06
C GLN A 342 1.30 -8.13 -21.68
N GLN A 343 2.25 -8.40 -20.79
CA GLN A 343 3.24 -7.44 -20.33
C GLN A 343 4.10 -6.92 -21.48
N HIS A 344 4.48 -7.81 -22.38
CA HIS A 344 5.23 -7.45 -23.58
C HIS A 344 4.40 -6.56 -24.53
N LYS A 345 3.08 -6.81 -24.69
CA LYS A 345 2.18 -5.93 -25.45
C LYS A 345 2.05 -4.54 -24.81
N GLN A 346 2.00 -4.46 -23.48
CA GLN A 346 1.96 -3.20 -22.74
C GLN A 346 3.25 -2.41 -22.93
N LEU A 347 4.42 -3.05 -22.83
CA LEU A 347 5.73 -2.42 -23.11
C LEU A 347 5.86 -1.91 -24.55
N ARG A 348 5.35 -2.62 -25.55
CA ARG A 348 5.38 -2.17 -26.95
C ARG A 348 4.69 -0.83 -27.17
N LYS A 349 3.69 -0.48 -26.37
CA LYS A 349 3.04 0.84 -26.44
C LYS A 349 4.00 1.98 -26.06
N MET A 350 5.07 1.68 -25.32
CA MET A 350 6.07 2.65 -24.92
C MET A 350 7.06 3.03 -26.03
N ILE A 351 7.07 2.32 -27.16
CA ILE A 351 7.91 2.68 -28.32
C ILE A 351 7.52 4.07 -28.79
N GLY A 352 8.49 4.99 -28.84
CA GLY A 352 8.29 6.39 -29.22
C GLY A 352 7.56 7.25 -28.19
N PHE A 353 7.38 6.76 -26.97
CA PHE A 353 6.82 7.56 -25.87
C PHE A 353 7.78 8.69 -25.48
N GLN A 354 7.20 9.85 -25.17
CA GLN A 354 7.89 11.00 -24.59
C GLN A 354 7.02 11.56 -23.47
N PHE A 355 7.65 11.97 -22.38
CA PHE A 355 6.96 12.64 -21.28
C PHE A 355 6.45 14.02 -21.68
N GLU A 356 5.26 14.35 -21.22
CA GLU A 356 4.71 15.71 -21.30
C GLU A 356 5.03 16.45 -20.00
N ASN A 357 5.72 17.59 -20.14
CA ASN A 357 6.01 18.43 -18.98
C ASN A 357 4.74 19.09 -18.42
N HIS A 358 4.69 19.33 -17.11
CA HIS A 358 3.53 19.99 -16.53
C HIS A 358 3.46 21.47 -17.01
N PRO A 359 2.29 21.95 -17.45
CA PRO A 359 2.19 23.25 -18.13
C PRO A 359 2.55 24.44 -17.26
N THR A 360 2.31 24.39 -15.95
CA THR A 360 2.55 25.49 -15.01
C THR A 360 3.65 25.23 -14.00
N LEU A 361 4.04 23.96 -13.82
CA LEU A 361 5.07 23.51 -12.86
C LEU A 361 6.06 22.55 -13.57
N PRO A 362 6.74 23.01 -14.63
CA PRO A 362 7.60 22.14 -15.42
C PRO A 362 8.87 21.74 -14.64
N VAL A 363 9.39 20.55 -14.90
CA VAL A 363 10.78 20.22 -14.58
C VAL A 363 11.72 20.91 -15.58
N ALA A 364 12.97 21.06 -15.18
CA ALA A 364 14.02 21.54 -16.09
C ALA A 364 14.14 20.64 -17.33
N GLN A 365 14.43 21.21 -18.49
CA GLN A 365 14.42 20.52 -19.77
C GLN A 365 15.47 19.39 -19.83
N ASP A 366 16.63 19.59 -19.25
CA ASP A 366 17.70 18.59 -19.16
C ASP A 366 17.26 17.32 -18.40
N ARG A 367 16.48 17.48 -17.33
CA ARG A 367 15.89 16.39 -16.58
C ARG A 367 14.81 15.65 -17.40
N LEU A 368 13.95 16.38 -18.08
CA LEU A 368 12.93 15.79 -18.97
C LEU A 368 13.58 14.99 -20.09
N ASP A 369 14.63 15.54 -20.70
CA ASP A 369 15.39 14.87 -21.76
C ASP A 369 16.11 13.61 -21.25
N ALA A 370 16.64 13.66 -20.02
CA ALA A 370 17.25 12.50 -19.38
C ALA A 370 16.22 11.39 -19.13
N PHE A 371 15.02 11.75 -18.66
CA PHE A 371 13.94 10.78 -18.46
C PHE A 371 13.45 10.18 -19.78
N ASN A 372 13.33 10.97 -20.84
CA ASN A 372 12.95 10.49 -22.16
C ASN A 372 13.99 9.51 -22.72
N ARG A 373 15.29 9.83 -22.61
CA ARG A 373 16.36 8.90 -22.99
C ARG A 373 16.33 7.61 -22.19
N TYR A 374 16.16 7.71 -20.86
CA TYR A 374 16.08 6.56 -19.98
C TYR A 374 14.91 5.63 -20.34
N ILE A 375 13.70 6.17 -20.45
CA ILE A 375 12.50 5.37 -20.76
C ILE A 375 12.63 4.68 -22.12
N GLU A 376 13.16 5.36 -23.13
CA GLU A 376 13.40 4.76 -24.44
C GLU A 376 14.39 3.58 -24.37
N GLN A 377 15.52 3.78 -23.69
CA GLN A 377 16.56 2.76 -23.54
C GLN A 377 16.04 1.59 -22.70
N LYS A 378 15.38 1.87 -21.57
CA LYS A 378 14.83 0.84 -20.67
C LYS A 378 13.70 0.04 -21.32
N THR A 379 12.85 0.70 -22.11
CA THR A 379 11.82 0.01 -22.92
C THR A 379 12.44 -1.00 -23.87
N ARG A 380 13.50 -0.60 -24.62
CA ARG A 380 14.19 -1.50 -25.54
C ARG A 380 14.82 -2.68 -24.80
N GLU A 381 15.49 -2.42 -23.69
CA GLU A 381 16.12 -3.45 -22.86
C GLU A 381 15.09 -4.47 -22.34
N LEU A 382 13.95 -3.99 -21.81
CA LEU A 382 12.90 -4.87 -21.31
C LEU A 382 12.17 -5.65 -22.41
N LEU A 383 12.09 -5.11 -23.64
CA LEU A 383 11.54 -5.80 -24.81
C LEU A 383 12.43 -6.92 -25.33
N GLU A 384 13.73 -6.95 -24.99
CA GLU A 384 14.65 -8.05 -25.31
C GLU A 384 14.46 -9.25 -24.36
N ILE A 385 13.77 -9.07 -23.24
CA ILE A 385 13.45 -10.16 -22.31
C ILE A 385 12.51 -11.14 -23.00
N PRO A 386 12.86 -12.44 -23.06
CA PRO A 386 11.99 -13.44 -23.68
C PRO A 386 10.62 -13.51 -23.02
N VAL A 387 9.59 -13.60 -23.84
CA VAL A 387 8.23 -13.88 -23.37
C VAL A 387 8.17 -15.32 -22.90
N ILE A 388 7.71 -15.52 -21.68
CA ILE A 388 7.50 -16.85 -21.11
C ILE A 388 6.02 -17.20 -21.34
N ASP A 389 5.75 -18.26 -22.10
CA ASP A 389 4.39 -18.77 -22.25
C ASP A 389 3.85 -19.27 -20.91
N GLU A 390 2.56 -19.07 -20.65
CA GLU A 390 1.95 -19.37 -19.36
C GLU A 390 2.23 -20.80 -18.83
N PRO A 391 2.19 -21.86 -19.68
CA PRO A 391 2.57 -23.21 -19.24
C PRO A 391 4.03 -23.35 -18.83
N GLU A 392 4.93 -22.56 -19.43
CA GLU A 392 6.37 -22.57 -19.07
C GLU A 392 6.64 -21.73 -17.83
N LEU A 393 5.85 -20.67 -17.59
CA LEU A 393 5.94 -19.91 -16.35
C LEU A 393 5.50 -20.76 -15.16
N GLU A 394 4.42 -21.50 -15.26
CA GLU A 394 3.99 -22.48 -14.27
C GLU A 394 5.10 -23.55 -14.05
N LYS A 395 5.67 -24.10 -15.14
CA LYS A 395 6.80 -25.03 -15.07
C LYS A 395 8.07 -24.43 -14.49
N ALA A 396 8.43 -23.20 -14.86
CA ALA A 396 9.61 -22.53 -14.33
C ALA A 396 9.43 -22.15 -12.85
N MET A 397 8.20 -21.79 -12.48
CA MET A 397 7.81 -21.62 -11.08
C MET A 397 7.84 -22.97 -10.35
N GLU A 398 7.25 -24.03 -10.86
CA GLU A 398 7.29 -25.38 -10.31
C GLU A 398 8.72 -25.92 -10.15
N LEU A 399 9.59 -25.75 -11.15
CA LEU A 399 10.98 -26.22 -11.09
C LEU A 399 11.82 -25.47 -10.04
N LYS A 400 11.61 -24.15 -9.90
CA LYS A 400 12.19 -23.37 -8.81
C LYS A 400 11.58 -23.74 -7.46
N LEU A 401 10.35 -24.22 -7.42
CA LEU A 401 9.54 -24.57 -6.26
C LEU A 401 9.86 -25.95 -5.67
N GLN A 402 10.28 -26.91 -6.48
CA GLN A 402 10.69 -28.24 -6.03
C GLN A 402 11.95 -28.24 -5.16
N THR A 403 12.64 -27.10 -5.08
CA THR A 403 13.94 -26.99 -4.42
C THR A 403 13.89 -26.56 -2.95
N VAL A 404 12.71 -26.20 -2.38
CA VAL A 404 12.63 -25.63 -1.01
C VAL A 404 11.49 -26.21 -0.18
N ARG A 405 11.83 -26.81 0.94
CA ARG A 405 10.90 -27.27 1.99
C ARG A 405 11.06 -26.42 3.24
N SER A 406 10.04 -25.83 3.76
CA SER A 406 9.59 -25.73 5.16
C SER A 406 8.56 -24.62 5.42
N GLU A 407 7.81 -24.83 6.42
CA GLU A 407 6.67 -24.24 7.09
C GLU A 407 6.50 -22.71 7.05
N THR A 408 5.61 -22.20 6.22
CA THR A 408 4.97 -20.91 6.45
C THR A 408 3.47 -21.01 6.16
N LYS A 409 2.67 -20.42 7.05
CA LYS A 409 1.21 -20.40 6.92
C LYS A 409 0.82 -19.59 5.68
N VAL A 410 0.08 -20.20 4.77
CA VAL A 410 -0.48 -19.53 3.61
C VAL A 410 -1.51 -18.50 4.06
N PRO A 411 -1.47 -17.32 3.47
CA PRO A 411 -2.12 -16.16 4.03
C PRO A 411 -3.63 -16.15 3.85
N LEU A 412 -4.22 -15.39 4.69
CA LEU A 412 -5.55 -14.95 4.91
C LEU A 412 -6.45 -14.66 3.73
N LEU A 413 -5.86 -14.16 2.63
CA LEU A 413 -6.62 -13.83 1.43
C LEU A 413 -7.35 -15.07 0.89
N ILE A 414 -6.69 -16.24 0.94
CA ILE A 414 -7.27 -17.51 0.50
C ILE A 414 -8.35 -17.97 1.47
N ASP A 415 -8.11 -17.85 2.78
CA ASP A 415 -9.05 -18.31 3.79
C ASP A 415 -10.29 -17.40 3.91
N SER A 416 -10.17 -16.10 3.63
CA SER A 416 -11.29 -15.17 3.62
C SER A 416 -12.20 -15.30 2.39
N ILE A 417 -11.72 -15.91 1.29
CA ILE A 417 -12.50 -16.14 0.07
C ILE A 417 -13.25 -17.48 0.11
N LYS A 418 -12.70 -18.51 0.77
CA LYS A 418 -13.30 -19.87 0.85
C LYS A 418 -14.74 -19.94 1.38
N PRO A 419 -15.14 -19.21 2.44
CA PRO A 419 -16.51 -19.29 2.96
C PRO A 419 -17.55 -18.69 2.03
N LEU A 420 -17.18 -17.74 1.18
CA LEU A 420 -18.10 -17.02 0.29
C LEU A 420 -18.42 -17.79 -0.99
N ALA A 421 -17.54 -18.71 -1.41
CA ALA A 421 -17.78 -19.58 -2.56
C ALA A 421 -18.89 -20.64 -2.30
N LYS A 422 -19.20 -20.91 -1.05
CA LYS A 422 -20.24 -21.89 -0.67
C LYS A 422 -21.68 -21.37 -0.75
N GLY A 423 -21.89 -20.05 -0.85
CA GLY A 423 -23.22 -19.42 -0.91
C GLY A 423 -23.70 -18.99 -2.30
N SER A 424 -22.86 -18.95 -3.30
CA SER A 424 -23.24 -18.62 -4.68
C SER A 424 -23.32 -19.91 -5.49
N GLN A 425 -24.48 -20.19 -6.07
CA GLN A 425 -24.64 -21.23 -7.10
C GLN A 425 -23.79 -20.86 -8.33
N VAL A 426 -22.51 -21.21 -8.30
CA VAL A 426 -21.63 -21.24 -9.46
C VAL A 426 -21.35 -22.71 -9.75
N PRO A 427 -21.39 -23.18 -11.01
CA PRO A 427 -21.32 -24.60 -11.34
C PRO A 427 -20.08 -25.26 -10.78
N HIS A 428 -20.25 -26.39 -10.12
CA HIS A 428 -19.21 -27.24 -9.57
C HIS A 428 -18.15 -27.61 -10.63
N ARG A 429 -17.04 -26.86 -10.67
CA ARG A 429 -15.89 -27.25 -11.51
C ARG A 429 -14.51 -27.12 -10.87
N HIS A 430 -14.36 -26.66 -9.62
CA HIS A 430 -13.02 -26.31 -9.13
C HIS A 430 -12.65 -26.60 -7.66
N GLU A 431 -13.37 -27.43 -6.90
CA GLU A 431 -12.93 -27.77 -5.51
C GLU A 431 -11.59 -28.52 -5.46
N ASN A 432 -11.31 -29.36 -6.46
CA ASN A 432 -10.03 -30.08 -6.55
C ASN A 432 -8.87 -29.18 -7.06
N SER A 433 -9.17 -28.12 -7.82
CA SER A 433 -8.15 -27.22 -8.36
C SER A 433 -7.65 -26.18 -7.35
N LEU A 434 -8.50 -25.77 -6.38
CA LEU A 434 -8.10 -24.82 -5.34
C LEU A 434 -7.14 -25.44 -4.31
N ALA A 435 -7.42 -26.68 -3.87
CA ALA A 435 -6.51 -27.39 -2.95
C ALA A 435 -5.17 -27.73 -3.62
N ALA A 436 -5.18 -28.05 -4.92
CA ALA A 436 -3.96 -28.25 -5.70
C ALA A 436 -3.19 -26.93 -5.86
N LYS A 437 -3.83 -25.84 -6.27
CA LYS A 437 -3.25 -24.51 -6.38
C LYS A 437 -2.74 -23.97 -5.04
N GLU A 438 -3.43 -24.27 -3.93
CA GLU A 438 -3.00 -23.91 -2.60
C GLU A 438 -1.73 -24.69 -2.17
N SER A 439 -1.64 -25.98 -2.53
CA SER A 439 -0.45 -26.80 -2.35
C SER A 439 0.73 -26.30 -3.19
N GLU A 440 0.46 -25.93 -4.44
CA GLU A 440 1.41 -25.35 -5.39
C GLU A 440 1.89 -23.98 -4.92
N ALA A 441 0.98 -23.10 -4.47
CA ALA A 441 1.32 -21.78 -3.91
C ALA A 441 2.20 -21.91 -2.65
N ARG A 442 1.94 -22.89 -1.79
CA ARG A 442 2.77 -23.21 -0.61
C ARG A 442 4.16 -23.70 -1.00
N GLN A 443 4.25 -24.47 -2.07
CA GLN A 443 5.53 -24.92 -2.61
C GLN A 443 6.27 -23.75 -3.28
N ALA A 444 5.54 -22.83 -3.96
CA ALA A 444 6.06 -21.64 -4.60
C ALA A 444 6.71 -20.67 -3.62
N CYS A 445 6.06 -20.29 -2.56
CA CYS A 445 6.63 -19.45 -1.51
C CYS A 445 7.98 -19.98 -1.01
N LYS A 446 8.06 -21.29 -0.80
CA LYS A 446 9.24 -21.96 -0.23
C LYS A 446 10.48 -21.96 -1.13
N ALA A 447 10.30 -22.07 -2.43
CA ALA A 447 11.43 -22.15 -3.38
C ALA A 447 12.07 -20.81 -3.65
N ILE A 448 11.26 -19.78 -3.62
CA ILE A 448 11.69 -18.41 -3.92
C ILE A 448 12.36 -17.77 -2.70
N GLU A 449 11.93 -18.15 -1.47
CA GLU A 449 12.67 -17.78 -0.25
C GLU A 449 14.12 -18.25 -0.27
N LYS A 450 14.37 -19.43 -0.80
CA LYS A 450 15.73 -19.99 -0.87
C LYS A 450 16.56 -19.43 -2.04
N ALA A 451 15.94 -18.99 -3.11
CA ALA A 451 16.63 -18.27 -4.19
C ALA A 451 17.05 -16.86 -3.77
N ALA A 452 16.32 -16.26 -2.80
CA ALA A 452 16.66 -14.98 -2.18
C ALA A 452 17.75 -15.11 -1.08
N GLU A 453 18.02 -16.32 -0.56
CA GLU A 453 19.07 -16.62 0.42
C GLU A 453 20.46 -16.91 -0.18
N ILE A 454 20.70 -16.60 -1.46
CA ILE A 454 22.04 -16.67 -2.04
C ILE A 454 22.91 -15.62 -1.32
N PRO A 455 23.96 -16.02 -0.57
CA PRO A 455 24.74 -15.08 0.22
C PRO A 455 25.40 -14.06 -0.69
N ASN A 456 25.13 -12.80 -0.42
CA ASN A 456 25.79 -11.66 -1.07
C ASN A 456 27.27 -11.64 -0.59
N LYS A 457 28.16 -12.32 -1.31
CA LYS A 457 29.60 -12.40 -0.99
C LYS A 457 30.37 -11.10 -1.20
N ASN A 458 29.70 -9.99 -1.54
CA ASN A 458 30.33 -8.73 -1.91
C ASN A 458 29.97 -7.49 -1.07
N VAL A 459 29.36 -7.65 0.12
CA VAL A 459 28.99 -6.46 0.94
C VAL A 459 30.02 -6.11 2.03
N ASP A 460 31.00 -6.96 2.33
CA ASP A 460 31.96 -6.74 3.44
C ASP A 460 33.20 -5.88 3.09
N THR A 461 33.19 -5.12 1.99
CA THR A 461 34.37 -4.33 1.59
C THR A 461 34.14 -2.81 1.48
N LEU A 462 33.05 -2.26 2.01
CA LEU A 462 32.77 -0.80 1.96
C LEU A 462 32.48 -0.15 3.33
N GLU A 463 32.98 -0.73 4.43
CA GLU A 463 33.16 -0.01 5.69
C GLU A 463 34.66 0.07 6.03
N ARG A 464 35.34 1.02 5.43
CA ARG A 464 36.56 1.68 5.97
C ARG A 464 36.69 3.07 5.35
#